data_935b31c69a963ab2310b3cdf420c10a0
#
_entry.id   935b31c69a963ab2310b3cdf420c10a0
#
_cell.length_a   1.000
_cell.length_b   1.000
_cell.length_c   1.000
_cell.angle_alpha   90.00
_cell.angle_beta   90.00
_cell.angle_gamma   90.00
#
_symmetry.space_group_name_H-M   'P 1'
#
loop_
_entity.id
_entity.type
_entity.pdbx_description
1 polymer ?
#
loop_
_entity_poly.entity_id
_entity_poly.type
_entity_poly.pdbx_seq_one_letter_code
_entity_poly.pdbx_strand_id
1 'polypeptide(L)'
;TTHMCIALANYLHSRFFARTRYLEVNPTHEIALLNIRSKSDSDFRMQGVHYYPNLTIRTLNDVLSKPCTYSVLDFGVLTPGTYREFLACDLRIVICHASVWKSDSLDRFVQQLSNFNIKKATVKLLCNGGIKTDVGHLRHKYDFPVFPIPVLKDPFHIDREFIYFFEQLTKGE
;
A
#
# COMPACT_ATOMS: atom_id res chain seq x y z
N THR A 1 -2.69 -2.46 -6.83
CA THR A 1 -1.89 -1.92 -5.70
C THR A 1 -1.37 -0.53 -6.00
N THR A 2 -0.69 -0.31 -7.10
CA THR A 2 0.00 0.93 -7.47
C THR A 2 -0.86 2.19 -7.31
N HIS A 3 -2.07 2.23 -7.88
CA HIS A 3 -2.99 3.36 -7.71
C HIS A 3 -3.29 3.69 -6.24
N MET A 4 -3.48 2.67 -5.39
CA MET A 4 -3.76 2.87 -3.97
C MET A 4 -2.53 3.43 -3.24
N CYS A 5 -1.34 2.94 -3.56
CA CYS A 5 -0.09 3.44 -2.97
C CYS A 5 0.19 4.89 -3.38
N ILE A 6 -0.07 5.26 -4.65
CA ILE A 6 0.04 6.65 -5.12
C ILE A 6 -0.95 7.54 -4.36
N ALA A 7 -2.22 7.12 -4.26
CA ALA A 7 -3.25 7.87 -3.56
C ALA A 7 -2.90 8.06 -2.07
N LEU A 8 -2.43 7.01 -1.40
CA LEU A 8 -1.99 7.08 -0.01
C LEU A 8 -0.81 8.05 0.17
N ALA A 9 0.18 8.01 -0.73
CA ALA A 9 1.32 8.92 -0.67
C ALA A 9 0.91 10.38 -0.84
N ASN A 10 0.02 10.68 -1.78
CA ASN A 10 -0.53 12.01 -1.98
C ASN A 10 -1.39 12.48 -0.79
N TYR A 11 -2.20 11.58 -0.22
CA TYR A 11 -2.95 11.87 1.00
C TYR A 11 -2.02 12.23 2.18
N LEU A 12 -1.02 11.41 2.46
CA LEU A 12 -0.09 11.65 3.57
C LEU A 12 0.67 12.96 3.40
N HIS A 13 1.13 13.27 2.17
CA HIS A 13 1.77 14.54 1.88
C HIS A 13 0.84 15.72 2.11
N SER A 14 -0.35 15.70 1.51
CA SER A 14 -1.28 16.84 1.53
C SER A 14 -1.92 17.04 2.90
N ARG A 15 -2.27 15.95 3.59
CA ARG A 15 -2.98 16.02 4.88
C ARG A 15 -2.09 16.48 6.03
N PHE A 16 -0.81 16.07 6.01
CA PHE A 16 0.12 16.32 7.10
C PHE A 16 1.24 17.31 6.74
N PHE A 17 1.25 17.83 5.51
CA PHE A 17 2.33 18.70 4.98
C PHE A 17 3.72 18.10 5.20
N ALA A 18 3.80 16.78 5.14
CA ALA A 18 4.97 16.01 5.51
C ALA A 18 5.79 15.58 4.29
N ARG A 19 7.10 15.40 4.49
CA ARG A 19 7.94 14.78 3.47
C ARG A 19 7.48 13.35 3.25
N THR A 20 7.00 13.07 2.05
CA THR A 20 6.50 11.75 1.67
C THR A 20 7.23 11.25 0.44
N ARG A 21 7.59 9.97 0.45
CA ARG A 21 8.15 9.27 -0.69
C ARG A 21 7.33 8.03 -1.04
N TYR A 22 7.24 7.75 -2.32
CA TYR A 22 6.71 6.54 -2.89
C TYR A 22 7.87 5.69 -3.42
N LEU A 23 7.90 4.41 -3.07
CA LEU A 23 8.99 3.48 -3.36
C LEU A 23 8.43 2.27 -4.12
N GLU A 24 8.74 2.18 -5.43
CA GLU A 24 8.33 1.05 -6.25
C GLU A 24 9.31 -0.12 -6.07
N VAL A 25 8.86 -1.16 -5.37
CA VAL A 25 9.63 -2.38 -5.09
C VAL A 25 9.09 -3.56 -5.91
N ASN A 26 8.04 -3.32 -6.68
CA ASN A 26 7.43 -4.32 -7.55
C ASN A 26 8.08 -4.31 -8.95
N PRO A 27 8.02 -5.44 -9.71
CA PRO A 27 8.65 -5.55 -11.02
C PRO A 27 7.80 -5.00 -12.18
N THR A 28 6.69 -4.28 -11.92
CA THR A 28 5.78 -3.82 -13.00
C THR A 28 6.28 -2.58 -13.72
N HIS A 29 7.15 -1.80 -13.09
CA HIS A 29 7.73 -0.57 -13.66
C HIS A 29 6.71 0.48 -14.11
N GLU A 30 5.53 0.50 -13.48
CA GLU A 30 4.42 1.37 -13.87
C GLU A 30 4.71 2.85 -13.58
N ILE A 31 5.45 3.13 -12.51
CA ILE A 31 5.75 4.50 -12.09
C ILE A 31 6.69 5.22 -13.03
N ALA A 32 7.59 4.52 -13.71
CA ALA A 32 8.47 5.12 -14.71
C ALA A 32 7.67 5.79 -15.85
N LEU A 33 6.46 5.30 -16.14
CA LEU A 33 5.58 5.89 -17.15
C LEU A 33 5.04 7.28 -16.77
N LEU A 34 5.02 7.61 -15.48
CA LEU A 34 4.62 8.95 -14.99
C LEU A 34 5.72 9.99 -15.19
N ASN A 35 6.95 9.57 -15.37
CA ASN A 35 8.11 10.45 -15.59
C ASN A 35 8.22 10.88 -17.05
N ILE A 36 7.19 11.55 -17.58
CA ILE A 36 7.08 11.94 -19.00
C ILE A 36 8.21 12.89 -19.44
N ARG A 37 8.81 13.64 -18.51
CA ARG A 37 9.82 14.68 -18.80
C ARG A 37 11.25 14.15 -18.81
N SER A 38 11.51 13.07 -18.12
CA SER A 38 12.83 12.44 -18.07
C SER A 38 12.65 10.99 -18.51
N LYS A 39 13.14 10.63 -19.67
CA LYS A 39 13.14 9.23 -20.17
C LYS A 39 14.08 8.32 -19.35
N SER A 40 14.39 8.70 -18.11
CA SER A 40 15.31 7.96 -17.24
C SER A 40 14.55 7.32 -16.09
N ASP A 41 15.01 6.16 -15.63
CA ASP A 41 14.56 5.48 -14.41
C ASP A 41 14.98 6.21 -13.12
N SER A 42 15.36 7.50 -13.22
CA SER A 42 15.75 8.30 -12.07
C SER A 42 14.51 8.67 -11.25
N ASP A 43 14.74 8.91 -9.96
CA ASP A 43 13.74 9.48 -9.06
C ASP A 43 13.23 10.85 -9.55
N PHE A 44 11.99 11.15 -9.27
CA PHE A 44 11.34 12.40 -9.67
C PHE A 44 10.35 12.88 -8.62
N ARG A 45 9.94 14.15 -8.73
CA ARG A 45 8.91 14.72 -7.85
C ARG A 45 7.66 15.08 -8.63
N MET A 46 6.51 14.73 -8.08
CA MET A 46 5.21 15.10 -8.60
C MET A 46 4.25 15.35 -7.43
N GLN A 47 3.52 16.47 -7.46
CA GLN A 47 2.56 16.89 -6.41
C GLN A 47 3.14 16.84 -4.98
N GLY A 48 4.43 17.19 -4.83
CA GLY A 48 5.11 17.22 -3.52
C GLY A 48 5.64 15.87 -3.03
N VAL A 49 5.22 14.76 -3.62
CA VAL A 49 5.71 13.41 -3.31
C VAL A 49 6.97 13.11 -4.13
N HIS A 50 7.94 12.45 -3.51
CA HIS A 50 9.15 11.98 -4.18
C HIS A 50 9.00 10.51 -4.59
N TYR A 51 9.02 10.23 -5.88
CA TYR A 51 8.84 8.90 -6.48
C TYR A 51 10.18 8.28 -6.81
N TYR A 52 10.37 7.04 -6.39
CA TYR A 52 11.54 6.21 -6.67
C TYR A 52 11.10 4.97 -7.44
N PRO A 53 11.24 4.95 -8.78
CA PRO A 53 10.91 3.79 -9.60
C PRO A 53 11.94 2.68 -9.48
N ASN A 54 11.54 1.45 -9.79
CA ASN A 54 12.43 0.31 -10.05
C ASN A 54 13.44 -0.02 -8.92
N LEU A 55 13.03 0.08 -7.66
CA LEU A 55 13.92 -0.20 -6.54
C LEU A 55 14.14 -1.71 -6.37
N THR A 56 15.40 -2.09 -6.26
CA THR A 56 15.80 -3.39 -5.71
C THR A 56 15.86 -3.31 -4.18
N ILE A 57 15.90 -4.45 -3.49
CA ILE A 57 16.05 -4.46 -2.02
C ILE A 57 17.31 -3.72 -1.57
N ARG A 58 18.39 -3.80 -2.32
CA ARG A 58 19.64 -3.09 -2.01
C ARG A 58 19.45 -1.57 -2.10
N THR A 59 18.91 -1.08 -3.21
CA THR A 59 18.69 0.36 -3.42
C THR A 59 17.58 0.91 -2.53
N LEU A 60 16.59 0.08 -2.16
CA LEU A 60 15.57 0.42 -1.18
C LEU A 60 16.20 0.81 0.17
N ASN A 61 17.13 0.01 0.69
CA ASN A 61 17.79 0.30 1.96
C ASN A 61 18.58 1.61 1.90
N ASP A 62 19.24 1.91 0.79
CA ASP A 62 19.97 3.18 0.58
C ASP A 62 18.99 4.38 0.61
N VAL A 63 17.81 4.22 0.02
CA VAL A 63 16.78 5.26 0.07
C VAL A 63 16.17 5.38 1.46
N LEU A 64 15.87 4.25 2.13
CA LEU A 64 15.27 4.25 3.48
C LEU A 64 16.20 4.85 4.54
N SER A 65 17.51 4.79 4.37
CA SER A 65 18.48 5.43 5.27
C SER A 65 18.40 6.96 5.29
N LYS A 66 17.85 7.57 4.24
CA LYS A 66 17.67 9.02 4.15
C LYS A 66 16.43 9.46 4.96
N PRO A 67 16.47 10.58 5.70
CA PRO A 67 15.34 11.03 6.50
C PRO A 67 14.13 11.38 5.65
N CYS A 68 12.98 10.82 6.01
CA CYS A 68 11.67 11.08 5.43
C CYS A 68 10.59 10.80 6.48
N THR A 69 9.48 11.56 6.48
CA THR A 69 8.42 11.36 7.46
C THR A 69 7.59 10.12 7.12
N TYR A 70 7.18 9.99 5.86
CA TYR A 70 6.40 8.84 5.39
C TYR A 70 7.05 8.19 4.18
N SER A 71 7.08 6.87 4.20
CA SER A 71 7.53 6.02 3.08
C SER A 71 6.41 5.06 2.72
N VAL A 72 5.88 5.17 1.52
CA VAL A 72 4.88 4.24 0.98
C VAL A 72 5.59 3.27 0.05
N LEU A 73 5.62 1.99 0.44
CA LEU A 73 6.29 0.93 -0.32
C LEU A 73 5.25 0.15 -1.12
N ASP A 74 5.39 0.15 -2.44
CA ASP A 74 4.57 -0.67 -3.33
C ASP A 74 5.29 -1.98 -3.66
N PHE A 75 4.89 -3.04 -3.01
CA PHE A 75 5.42 -4.38 -3.24
C PHE A 75 4.70 -5.12 -4.40
N GLY A 76 3.59 -4.57 -4.92
CA GLY A 76 2.75 -5.27 -5.88
C GLY A 76 2.25 -6.61 -5.33
N VAL A 77 2.70 -7.70 -5.91
CA VAL A 77 2.49 -9.05 -5.37
C VAL A 77 3.65 -9.39 -4.45
N LEU A 78 3.32 -9.70 -3.20
CA LEU A 78 4.34 -10.04 -2.20
C LEU A 78 5.07 -11.34 -2.57
N THR A 79 6.38 -11.29 -2.57
CA THR A 79 7.27 -12.42 -2.90
C THR A 79 8.15 -12.79 -1.71
N PRO A 80 8.72 -14.00 -1.65
CA PRO A 80 9.67 -14.35 -0.60
C PRO A 80 10.84 -13.36 -0.47
N GLY A 81 11.27 -12.75 -1.58
CA GLY A 81 12.37 -11.77 -1.60
C GLY A 81 12.02 -10.42 -0.98
N THR A 82 10.72 -10.06 -0.87
CA THR A 82 10.26 -8.77 -0.33
C THR A 82 9.53 -8.93 1.01
N TYR A 83 9.42 -10.16 1.50
CA TYR A 83 8.61 -10.47 2.68
C TYR A 83 9.15 -9.81 3.96
N ARG A 84 10.48 -9.77 4.12
CA ARG A 84 11.14 -9.15 5.27
C ARG A 84 10.86 -7.66 5.36
N GLU A 85 10.94 -6.96 4.25
CA GLU A 85 10.69 -5.52 4.14
C GLU A 85 9.22 -5.19 4.41
N PHE A 86 8.31 -6.02 3.88
CA PHE A 86 6.88 -5.90 4.19
C PHE A 86 6.62 -6.07 5.70
N LEU A 87 7.26 -7.05 6.34
CA LEU A 87 7.12 -7.28 7.78
C LEU A 87 7.71 -6.15 8.64
N ALA A 88 8.68 -5.42 8.12
CA ALA A 88 9.31 -4.27 8.79
C ALA A 88 8.48 -2.99 8.71
N CYS A 89 7.42 -2.92 7.88
CA CYS A 89 6.55 -1.75 7.83
C CYS A 89 5.74 -1.57 9.12
N ASP A 90 5.49 -0.32 9.52
CA ASP A 90 4.64 0.01 10.66
C ASP A 90 3.17 -0.34 10.38
N LEU A 91 2.69 -0.01 9.19
CA LEU A 91 1.35 -0.32 8.69
C LEU A 91 1.46 -1.18 7.43
N ARG A 92 0.81 -2.34 7.44
CA ARG A 92 0.78 -3.31 6.34
C ARG A 92 -0.60 -3.33 5.71
N ILE A 93 -0.67 -2.95 4.44
CA ILE A 93 -1.91 -2.89 3.68
C ILE A 93 -1.92 -4.02 2.67
N VAL A 94 -2.94 -4.86 2.72
CA VAL A 94 -3.13 -5.99 1.81
C VAL A 94 -4.41 -5.79 1.04
N ILE A 95 -4.33 -5.70 -0.29
CA ILE A 95 -5.49 -5.59 -1.16
C ILE A 95 -5.97 -7.01 -1.50
N CYS A 96 -7.20 -7.29 -1.15
CA CYS A 96 -7.86 -8.57 -1.43
C CYS A 96 -9.15 -8.35 -2.24
N HIS A 97 -9.71 -9.44 -2.74
CA HIS A 97 -11.00 -9.45 -3.41
C HIS A 97 -12.02 -10.19 -2.55
N ALA A 98 -13.27 -9.72 -2.55
CA ALA A 98 -14.38 -10.39 -1.88
C ALA A 98 -14.79 -11.72 -2.54
N SER A 99 -14.36 -11.94 -3.77
CA SER A 99 -14.73 -13.13 -4.55
C SER A 99 -14.19 -14.42 -3.92
N VAL A 100 -15.07 -15.39 -3.72
CA VAL A 100 -14.75 -16.73 -3.21
C VAL A 100 -13.63 -17.39 -4.05
N TRP A 101 -13.60 -17.16 -5.36
CA TRP A 101 -12.60 -17.71 -6.27
C TRP A 101 -11.17 -17.20 -6.03
N LYS A 102 -11.02 -16.11 -5.26
CA LYS A 102 -9.71 -15.53 -4.91
C LYS A 102 -9.38 -15.70 -3.42
N SER A 103 -10.20 -16.42 -2.67
CA SER A 103 -10.00 -16.63 -1.22
C SER A 103 -8.73 -17.42 -0.91
N ASP A 104 -8.36 -18.40 -1.73
CA ASP A 104 -7.18 -19.24 -1.51
C ASP A 104 -5.86 -18.45 -1.38
N SER A 105 -5.73 -17.35 -2.12
CA SER A 105 -4.54 -16.51 -2.04
C SER A 105 -4.48 -15.75 -0.71
N LEU A 106 -5.63 -15.29 -0.22
CA LEU A 106 -5.73 -14.62 1.07
C LEU A 106 -5.56 -15.62 2.22
N ASP A 107 -6.14 -16.81 2.13
CA ASP A 107 -5.96 -17.88 3.11
C ASP A 107 -4.48 -18.26 3.29
N ARG A 108 -3.77 -18.46 2.18
CA ARG A 108 -2.33 -18.75 2.21
C ARG A 108 -1.52 -17.60 2.80
N PHE A 109 -1.85 -16.37 2.44
CA PHE A 109 -1.20 -15.18 2.99
C PHE A 109 -1.40 -15.08 4.51
N VAL A 110 -2.64 -15.22 5.00
CA VAL A 110 -2.96 -15.19 6.44
C VAL A 110 -2.26 -16.32 7.18
N GLN A 111 -2.22 -17.52 6.62
CA GLN A 111 -1.48 -18.64 7.19
C GLN A 111 0.02 -18.35 7.29
N GLN A 112 0.61 -17.72 6.27
CA GLN A 112 2.02 -17.31 6.34
C GLN A 112 2.24 -16.25 7.42
N LEU A 113 1.34 -15.27 7.56
CA LEU A 113 1.43 -14.25 8.60
C LEU A 113 1.36 -14.84 10.01
N SER A 114 0.60 -15.91 10.23
CA SER A 114 0.47 -16.55 11.55
C SER A 114 1.78 -17.12 12.07
N ASN A 115 2.75 -17.38 11.20
CA ASN A 115 4.09 -17.84 11.58
C ASN A 115 4.96 -16.71 12.16
N PHE A 116 4.50 -15.46 12.10
CA PHE A 116 5.20 -14.30 12.60
C PHE A 116 4.42 -13.65 13.75
N ASN A 117 5.12 -13.21 14.77
CA ASN A 117 4.51 -12.50 15.90
C ASN A 117 4.18 -11.05 15.53
N ILE A 118 3.16 -10.86 14.66
CA ILE A 118 2.72 -9.56 14.17
C ILE A 118 1.46 -9.13 14.92
N LYS A 119 1.42 -7.87 15.35
CA LYS A 119 0.20 -7.29 15.89
C LYS A 119 -0.84 -7.17 14.77
N LYS A 120 -1.97 -7.88 14.88
CA LYS A 120 -3.05 -7.87 13.86
C LYS A 120 -3.54 -6.46 13.52
N ALA A 121 -3.59 -5.55 14.48
CA ALA A 121 -3.98 -4.15 14.27
C ALA A 121 -3.09 -3.41 13.25
N THR A 122 -1.83 -3.85 13.07
CA THR A 122 -0.91 -3.26 12.07
C THR A 122 -1.07 -3.81 10.67
N VAL A 123 -1.98 -4.77 10.46
CA VAL A 123 -2.34 -5.34 9.15
C VAL A 123 -3.76 -4.94 8.82
N LYS A 124 -3.96 -4.23 7.72
CA LYS A 124 -5.28 -3.80 7.25
C LYS A 124 -5.59 -4.50 5.92
N LEU A 125 -6.72 -5.19 5.85
CA LEU A 125 -7.19 -5.80 4.61
C LEU A 125 -8.09 -4.81 3.88
N LEU A 126 -7.74 -4.48 2.64
CA LEU A 126 -8.56 -3.63 1.77
C LEU A 126 -9.27 -4.52 0.76
N CYS A 127 -10.60 -4.56 0.83
CA CYS A 127 -11.43 -5.40 -0.01
C CYS A 127 -11.90 -4.65 -1.25
N ASN A 128 -11.48 -5.10 -2.43
CA ASN A 128 -11.92 -4.55 -3.71
C ASN A 128 -13.16 -5.31 -4.20
N GLY A 129 -14.20 -4.55 -4.58
CA GLY A 129 -15.44 -5.10 -5.16
C GLY A 129 -16.35 -5.83 -4.19
N GLY A 130 -16.16 -5.67 -2.86
CA GLY A 130 -16.99 -6.31 -1.84
C GLY A 130 -18.19 -5.44 -1.44
N ILE A 131 -19.36 -6.08 -1.27
CA ILE A 131 -20.51 -5.47 -0.56
C ILE A 131 -20.30 -5.58 0.96
N LYS A 132 -21.10 -4.85 1.75
CA LYS A 132 -20.95 -4.82 3.22
C LYS A 132 -20.97 -6.21 3.88
N THR A 133 -21.75 -7.13 3.35
CA THR A 133 -21.83 -8.52 3.83
C THR A 133 -20.52 -9.28 3.64
N ASP A 134 -19.84 -9.08 2.49
CA ASP A 134 -18.56 -9.74 2.20
C ASP A 134 -17.46 -9.24 3.13
N VAL A 135 -17.43 -7.92 3.39
CA VAL A 135 -16.50 -7.32 4.36
C VAL A 135 -16.71 -7.88 5.75
N GLY A 136 -17.97 -8.03 6.18
CA GLY A 136 -18.34 -8.65 7.48
C GLY A 136 -17.86 -10.09 7.57
N HIS A 137 -18.04 -10.88 6.52
CA HIS A 137 -17.58 -12.26 6.45
C HIS A 137 -16.05 -12.38 6.55
N LEU A 138 -15.31 -11.54 5.81
CA LEU A 138 -13.85 -11.52 5.86
C LEU A 138 -13.32 -11.11 7.24
N ARG A 139 -13.94 -10.14 7.91
CA ARG A 139 -13.59 -9.76 9.29
C ARG A 139 -13.75 -10.92 10.26
N HIS A 140 -14.87 -11.63 10.18
CA HIS A 140 -15.13 -12.78 11.03
C HIS A 140 -14.18 -13.94 10.76
N LYS A 141 -13.91 -14.23 9.47
CA LYS A 141 -13.06 -15.34 9.06
C LYS A 141 -11.59 -15.15 9.47
N TYR A 142 -11.04 -13.95 9.29
CA TYR A 142 -9.59 -13.74 9.44
C TYR A 142 -9.19 -12.98 10.71
N ASP A 143 -10.16 -12.37 11.40
CA ASP A 143 -9.91 -11.58 12.59
C ASP A 143 -8.88 -10.43 12.35
N PHE A 144 -8.99 -9.79 11.19
CA PHE A 144 -8.25 -8.59 10.81
C PHE A 144 -9.18 -7.41 10.55
N PRO A 145 -8.72 -6.16 10.73
CA PRO A 145 -9.45 -4.99 10.25
C PRO A 145 -9.62 -5.04 8.72
N VAL A 146 -10.86 -5.08 8.23
CA VAL A 146 -11.20 -5.12 6.81
C VAL A 146 -11.96 -3.86 6.42
N PHE A 147 -11.52 -3.20 5.35
CA PHE A 147 -12.10 -1.97 4.82
C PHE A 147 -12.52 -2.17 3.37
N PRO A 148 -13.74 -1.81 2.97
CA PRO A 148 -14.10 -1.75 1.56
C PRO A 148 -13.35 -0.60 0.90
N ILE A 149 -12.79 -0.84 -0.28
CA ILE A 149 -12.13 0.21 -1.05
C ILE A 149 -13.19 1.04 -1.78
N PRO A 150 -13.24 2.37 -1.58
CA PRO A 150 -14.06 3.24 -2.43
C PRO A 150 -13.59 3.22 -3.89
N VAL A 151 -14.41 3.74 -4.82
CA VAL A 151 -14.03 3.81 -6.23
C VAL A 151 -13.00 4.91 -6.44
N LEU A 152 -11.73 4.53 -6.61
CA LEU A 152 -10.63 5.45 -6.90
C LEU A 152 -10.60 5.76 -8.40
N LYS A 153 -11.00 6.97 -8.77
CA LYS A 153 -11.01 7.44 -10.17
C LYS A 153 -9.63 7.92 -10.62
N ASP A 154 -8.98 8.71 -9.78
CA ASP A 154 -7.67 9.30 -10.05
C ASP A 154 -6.82 9.28 -8.76
N PRO A 155 -5.68 8.58 -8.74
CA PRO A 155 -4.85 8.48 -7.55
C PRO A 155 -4.14 9.80 -7.18
N PHE A 156 -4.17 10.78 -8.07
CA PHE A 156 -3.63 12.12 -7.84
C PHE A 156 -4.68 13.14 -7.38
N HIS A 157 -5.96 12.77 -7.41
CA HIS A 157 -7.08 13.62 -7.00
C HIS A 157 -7.89 12.95 -5.90
N ILE A 158 -7.51 13.23 -4.66
CA ILE A 158 -8.13 12.60 -3.48
C ILE A 158 -9.39 13.36 -3.10
N ASP A 159 -10.56 12.77 -3.28
CA ASP A 159 -11.84 13.31 -2.88
C ASP A 159 -12.13 13.13 -1.38
N ARG A 160 -13.27 13.68 -0.90
CA ARG A 160 -13.64 13.60 0.52
C ARG A 160 -13.86 12.18 1.02
N GLU A 161 -14.37 11.30 0.16
CA GLU A 161 -14.61 9.90 0.52
C GLU A 161 -13.27 9.18 0.79
N PHE A 162 -12.27 9.41 -0.08
CA PHE A 162 -10.93 8.88 0.12
C PHE A 162 -10.18 9.50 1.30
N ILE A 163 -10.36 10.81 1.57
CA ILE A 163 -9.79 11.44 2.77
C ILE A 163 -10.31 10.71 4.01
N TYR A 164 -11.63 10.54 4.14
CA TYR A 164 -12.23 9.83 5.26
C TYR A 164 -11.75 8.36 5.34
N PHE A 165 -11.69 7.68 4.20
CA PHE A 165 -11.18 6.31 4.12
C PHE A 165 -9.75 6.19 4.64
N PHE A 166 -8.83 7.05 4.19
CA PHE A 166 -7.45 7.05 4.66
C PHE A 166 -7.33 7.48 6.13
N GLU A 167 -8.15 8.40 6.61
CA GLU A 167 -8.22 8.73 8.04
C GLU A 167 -8.56 7.51 8.90
N GLN A 168 -9.53 6.70 8.48
CA GLN A 168 -9.85 5.45 9.19
C GLN A 168 -8.75 4.41 9.09
N LEU A 169 -8.08 4.33 7.95
CA LEU A 169 -7.01 3.37 7.69
C LEU A 169 -5.75 3.67 8.51
N THR A 170 -5.40 4.96 8.64
CA THR A 170 -4.17 5.42 9.29
C THR A 170 -4.34 5.74 10.78
N LYS A 171 -5.57 5.81 11.29
CA LYS A 171 -5.80 5.87 12.74
C LYS A 171 -5.26 4.59 13.37
N GLY A 172 -4.22 4.74 14.19
CA GLY A 172 -3.87 3.71 15.17
C GLY A 172 -5.00 3.62 16.21
N GLU A 173 -5.40 2.43 16.56
CA GLU A 173 -6.19 2.17 17.76
C GLU A 173 -5.38 2.47 19.01
#